data_46d2c0b067fd72c16d0ea7d5742a5777
#
_entry.id   46d2c0b067fd72c16d0ea7d5742a5777
#
_cell.length_a   1.000
_cell.length_b   1.000
_cell.length_c   1.000
_cell.angle_alpha   90.00
_cell.angle_beta   90.00
_cell.angle_gamma   90.00
#
_symmetry.space_group_name_H-M   'P 1'
#
loop_
_entity.id
_entity.type
_entity.pdbx_description
1 polymer ?
#
loop_
_entity_poly.entity_id
_entity_poly.type
_entity_poly.pdbx_seq_one_letter_code
_entity_poly.pdbx_strand_id
1 'polypeptide(L)'
;MFKKFLFLPLIAVMLFGACCNNAPQGAHPEWTYDAVVYEMNVRQYTPEGTFAAAAEHLPRLKELGVDIVWMMPIYPIGVKERKGTLGSYYAISDYCATNPEFGTLADFDAFVAKAHELGLKVIIDWVANHTSPDAIWITERPADWYVRDEQGNTIVQYDWTDIAKLNYDNHDMRAEMEKSMRFWMERGIDGF
;
A
#
# COMPACT_ATOMS: atom_id res chain seq x y z
N MET A 1 8.04 3.61 84.82
CA MET A 1 7.99 4.77 83.91
C MET A 1 8.42 4.27 82.52
N PHE A 2 7.46 3.71 81.79
CA PHE A 2 7.74 3.09 80.45
C PHE A 2 7.34 4.07 79.37
N LYS A 3 8.33 4.52 78.55
CA LYS A 3 8.08 5.32 77.36
C LYS A 3 7.72 4.37 76.19
N LYS A 4 6.47 4.49 75.72
CA LYS A 4 6.02 3.84 74.52
C LYS A 4 6.56 4.59 73.30
N PHE A 5 7.42 3.96 72.52
CA PHE A 5 7.81 4.45 71.17
C PHE A 5 6.71 4.05 70.16
N LEU A 6 6.11 5.07 69.57
CA LEU A 6 5.12 4.91 68.50
C LEU A 6 5.88 4.83 67.15
N PHE A 7 5.91 3.67 66.54
CA PHE A 7 6.43 3.50 65.17
C PHE A 7 5.32 3.86 64.18
N LEU A 8 5.50 4.95 63.46
CA LEU A 8 4.67 5.29 62.30
C LEU A 8 5.26 4.57 61.08
N PRO A 9 4.51 3.75 60.31
CA PRO A 9 4.99 3.22 59.08
C PRO A 9 4.94 4.30 57.99
N LEU A 10 6.09 4.59 57.38
CA LEU A 10 6.21 5.46 56.24
C LEU A 10 5.71 4.69 54.99
N ILE A 11 4.48 5.00 54.54
CA ILE A 11 3.95 4.48 53.29
C ILE A 11 4.62 5.25 52.15
N ALA A 12 5.60 4.64 51.52
CA ALA A 12 6.15 5.14 50.25
C ALA A 12 5.15 4.89 49.11
N VAL A 13 4.43 5.93 48.74
CA VAL A 13 3.61 5.93 47.50
C VAL A 13 4.56 6.00 46.31
N MET A 14 4.84 4.86 45.67
CA MET A 14 5.48 4.85 44.38
C MET A 14 4.48 5.36 43.34
N LEU A 15 4.63 6.61 42.96
CA LEU A 15 4.00 7.16 41.75
C LEU A 15 4.68 6.50 40.53
N PHE A 16 4.06 5.45 40.00
CA PHE A 16 4.34 5.00 38.65
C PHE A 16 3.86 6.10 37.70
N GLY A 17 4.77 6.97 37.31
CA GLY A 17 4.56 7.86 36.20
C GLY A 17 4.36 7.00 34.95
N ALA A 18 3.11 6.90 34.49
CA ALA A 18 2.85 6.41 33.13
C ALA A 18 3.55 7.39 32.18
N CYS A 19 4.72 7.02 31.68
CA CYS A 19 5.28 7.65 30.49
C CYS A 19 4.33 7.35 29.33
N CYS A 20 3.34 8.22 29.16
CA CYS A 20 2.69 8.36 27.85
C CYS A 20 3.79 8.82 26.91
N ASN A 21 4.36 7.90 26.14
CA ASN A 21 5.13 8.23 24.96
C ASN A 21 4.16 8.92 23.98
N ASN A 22 3.98 10.21 24.15
CA ASN A 22 3.45 11.06 23.09
C ASN A 22 4.54 11.12 22.03
N ALA A 23 4.49 10.18 21.08
CA ALA A 23 5.24 10.33 19.85
C ALA A 23 4.89 11.70 19.27
N PRO A 24 5.86 12.52 18.84
CA PRO A 24 5.59 13.80 18.23
C PRO A 24 4.56 13.62 17.12
N GLN A 25 3.53 14.48 17.09
CA GLN A 25 2.53 14.47 16.04
C GLN A 25 3.26 14.68 14.70
N GLY A 26 3.30 13.65 13.83
CA GLY A 26 4.07 13.65 12.58
C GLY A 26 5.35 12.80 12.59
N ALA A 27 5.68 12.08 13.66
CA ALA A 27 6.77 11.11 13.62
C ALA A 27 6.40 9.93 12.71
N HIS A 28 7.33 9.56 11.82
CA HIS A 28 7.19 8.34 11.03
C HIS A 28 7.24 7.09 11.94
N PRO A 29 6.62 5.96 11.55
CA PRO A 29 6.80 4.70 12.26
C PRO A 29 8.30 4.36 12.40
N GLU A 30 8.69 3.84 13.56
CA GLU A 30 10.11 3.61 13.87
C GLU A 30 10.79 2.68 12.85
N TRP A 31 10.05 1.70 12.31
CA TRP A 31 10.55 0.77 11.28
C TRP A 31 10.89 1.43 9.94
N THR A 32 10.54 2.69 9.71
CA THR A 32 10.89 3.42 8.47
C THR A 32 12.26 4.06 8.51
N TYR A 33 12.86 4.20 9.72
CA TYR A 33 14.20 4.76 9.85
C TYR A 33 15.25 3.70 9.53
N ASP A 34 16.24 4.09 8.74
CA ASP A 34 17.36 3.22 8.31
C ASP A 34 16.94 1.95 7.54
N ALA A 35 15.69 1.91 7.03
CA ALA A 35 15.14 0.75 6.36
C ALA A 35 15.73 0.55 4.95
N VAL A 36 16.07 -0.70 4.65
CA VAL A 36 16.47 -1.13 3.30
C VAL A 36 15.22 -1.53 2.50
N VAL A 37 14.97 -0.81 1.41
CA VAL A 37 13.82 -1.05 0.52
C VAL A 37 14.27 -1.89 -0.68
N TYR A 38 13.52 -2.94 -0.98
CA TYR A 38 13.68 -3.76 -2.18
C TYR A 38 12.45 -3.60 -3.09
N GLU A 39 12.64 -2.98 -4.24
CA GLU A 39 11.59 -2.87 -5.27
C GLU A 39 11.42 -4.21 -6.00
N MET A 40 10.20 -4.75 -6.01
CA MET A 40 9.87 -6.03 -6.58
C MET A 40 8.88 -5.89 -7.74
N ASN A 41 9.29 -6.28 -8.93
CA ASN A 41 8.39 -6.51 -10.06
C ASN A 41 7.91 -7.96 -10.04
N VAL A 42 6.70 -8.24 -9.60
CA VAL A 42 6.16 -9.60 -9.43
C VAL A 42 6.27 -10.42 -10.71
N ARG A 43 5.88 -9.84 -11.85
CA ARG A 43 5.91 -10.53 -13.16
C ARG A 43 7.31 -11.03 -13.55
N GLN A 44 8.35 -10.29 -13.15
CA GLN A 44 9.73 -10.56 -13.59
C GLN A 44 10.61 -11.16 -12.49
N TYR A 45 10.09 -11.28 -11.26
CA TYR A 45 10.88 -11.70 -10.12
C TYR A 45 11.19 -13.20 -10.13
N THR A 46 10.25 -14.00 -10.62
CA THR A 46 10.41 -15.44 -10.81
C THR A 46 9.96 -15.85 -12.21
N PRO A 47 10.33 -17.03 -12.71
CA PRO A 47 9.83 -17.54 -13.99
C PRO A 47 8.30 -17.63 -14.05
N GLU A 48 7.64 -17.93 -12.93
CA GLU A 48 6.18 -18.03 -12.81
C GLU A 48 5.51 -16.66 -12.78
N GLY A 49 6.19 -15.62 -12.27
CA GLY A 49 5.69 -14.27 -12.18
C GLY A 49 4.49 -14.10 -11.24
N THR A 50 4.40 -14.89 -10.16
CA THR A 50 3.25 -14.92 -9.26
C THR A 50 3.61 -14.54 -7.82
N PHE A 51 2.60 -14.13 -7.01
CA PHE A 51 2.77 -13.87 -5.57
C PHE A 51 3.27 -15.10 -4.83
N ALA A 52 2.73 -16.28 -5.14
CA ALA A 52 3.12 -17.53 -4.50
C ALA A 52 4.61 -17.84 -4.75
N ALA A 53 5.06 -17.77 -6.00
CA ALA A 53 6.47 -18.00 -6.32
C ALA A 53 7.39 -16.93 -5.71
N ALA A 54 6.97 -15.67 -5.71
CA ALA A 54 7.73 -14.58 -5.09
C ALA A 54 7.88 -14.78 -3.57
N ALA A 55 6.84 -15.29 -2.88
CA ALA A 55 6.85 -15.55 -1.44
C ALA A 55 7.95 -16.55 -1.03
N GLU A 56 8.28 -17.53 -1.88
CA GLU A 56 9.36 -18.50 -1.61
C GLU A 56 10.75 -17.84 -1.51
N HIS A 57 10.90 -16.65 -2.07
CA HIS A 57 12.16 -15.91 -2.04
C HIS A 57 12.27 -14.88 -0.91
N LEU A 58 11.20 -14.66 -0.13
CA LEU A 58 11.22 -13.71 1.00
C LEU A 58 12.30 -14.02 2.05
N PRO A 59 12.56 -15.30 2.42
CA PRO A 59 13.66 -15.61 3.35
C PRO A 59 15.00 -15.09 2.85
N ARG A 60 15.30 -15.24 1.54
CA ARG A 60 16.54 -14.73 0.94
C ARG A 60 16.63 -13.21 1.02
N LEU A 61 15.51 -12.48 0.83
CA LEU A 61 15.49 -11.02 0.97
C LEU A 61 15.76 -10.61 2.43
N LYS A 62 15.19 -11.34 3.39
CA LYS A 62 15.49 -11.09 4.81
C LYS A 62 16.95 -11.33 5.16
N GLU A 63 17.55 -12.40 4.68
CA GLU A 63 18.98 -12.69 4.85
C GLU A 63 19.87 -11.62 4.19
N LEU A 64 19.43 -11.02 3.09
CA LEU A 64 20.11 -9.91 2.42
C LEU A 64 20.05 -8.59 3.23
N GLY A 65 19.21 -8.53 4.27
CA GLY A 65 19.05 -7.33 5.09
C GLY A 65 17.95 -6.37 4.60
N VAL A 66 17.02 -6.87 3.78
CA VAL A 66 15.83 -6.08 3.37
C VAL A 66 14.88 -5.94 4.55
N ASP A 67 14.31 -4.75 4.71
CA ASP A 67 13.28 -4.45 5.71
C ASP A 67 11.92 -4.24 5.06
N ILE A 68 11.86 -3.64 3.88
CA ILE A 68 10.64 -3.29 3.18
C ILE A 68 10.66 -3.88 1.76
N VAL A 69 9.64 -4.66 1.42
CA VAL A 69 9.35 -5.04 0.03
C VAL A 69 8.38 -4.02 -0.55
N TRP A 70 8.84 -3.27 -1.55
CA TRP A 70 8.02 -2.37 -2.35
C TRP A 70 7.58 -3.10 -3.62
N MET A 71 6.32 -3.47 -3.69
CA MET A 71 5.75 -4.11 -4.88
C MET A 71 5.40 -3.04 -5.91
N MET A 72 5.93 -3.16 -7.14
CA MET A 72 5.43 -2.40 -8.30
C MET A 72 3.92 -2.66 -8.47
N PRO A 73 3.19 -1.83 -9.24
CA PRO A 73 1.73 -1.94 -9.30
C PRO A 73 1.26 -3.38 -9.58
N ILE A 74 0.39 -3.86 -8.70
CA ILE A 74 -0.10 -5.25 -8.68
C ILE A 74 -1.51 -5.41 -9.25
N TYR A 75 -2.07 -4.34 -9.78
CA TYR A 75 -3.46 -4.23 -10.22
C TYR A 75 -3.66 -4.81 -11.62
N PRO A 76 -4.92 -5.13 -12.01
CA PRO A 76 -5.24 -5.45 -13.40
C PRO A 76 -4.89 -4.29 -14.33
N ILE A 77 -4.38 -4.63 -15.51
CA ILE A 77 -3.94 -3.65 -16.52
C ILE A 77 -5.03 -3.50 -17.58
N GLY A 78 -5.35 -2.26 -17.95
CA GLY A 78 -6.29 -1.97 -19.03
C GLY A 78 -5.90 -2.59 -20.36
N VAL A 79 -6.88 -2.77 -21.25
CA VAL A 79 -6.70 -3.35 -22.60
C VAL A 79 -6.77 -2.28 -23.69
N LYS A 80 -7.57 -1.22 -23.45
CA LYS A 80 -7.73 -0.12 -24.40
C LYS A 80 -6.44 0.70 -24.48
N GLU A 81 -5.97 0.93 -25.69
CA GLU A 81 -4.72 1.67 -25.97
C GLU A 81 -3.47 1.04 -25.30
N ARG A 82 -3.54 -0.26 -24.98
CA ARG A 82 -2.47 -0.98 -24.30
C ARG A 82 -1.15 -0.91 -25.07
N LYS A 83 -0.09 -0.51 -24.37
CA LYS A 83 1.27 -0.48 -24.95
C LYS A 83 1.93 -1.84 -24.84
N GLY A 84 2.42 -2.36 -25.94
CA GLY A 84 3.01 -3.71 -26.02
C GLY A 84 1.97 -4.81 -25.78
N THR A 85 2.44 -6.04 -25.60
CA THR A 85 1.56 -7.22 -25.44
C THR A 85 0.95 -7.33 -24.05
N LEU A 86 1.69 -6.96 -23.00
CA LEU A 86 1.31 -7.15 -21.61
C LEU A 86 0.80 -5.85 -20.94
N GLY A 87 1.01 -4.70 -21.57
CA GLY A 87 0.63 -3.39 -21.04
C GLY A 87 1.54 -2.86 -19.95
N SER A 88 1.33 -1.59 -19.61
CA SER A 88 2.01 -0.92 -18.51
C SER A 88 1.36 -1.28 -17.17
N TYR A 89 2.16 -1.62 -16.18
CA TYR A 89 1.70 -1.81 -14.79
C TYR A 89 0.96 -0.59 -14.24
N TYR A 90 1.27 0.60 -14.77
CA TYR A 90 0.71 1.87 -14.34
C TYR A 90 -0.63 2.21 -15.04
N ALA A 91 -1.04 1.46 -16.06
CA ALA A 91 -2.35 1.61 -16.70
C ALA A 91 -3.41 0.77 -15.95
N ILE A 92 -3.76 1.18 -14.73
CA ILE A 92 -4.60 0.44 -13.80
C ILE A 92 -6.06 0.44 -14.27
N SER A 93 -6.68 -0.74 -14.31
CA SER A 93 -8.11 -0.88 -14.65
C SER A 93 -9.01 -1.03 -13.42
N ASP A 94 -8.51 -1.51 -12.27
CA ASP A 94 -9.24 -1.65 -11.03
C ASP A 94 -8.28 -1.52 -9.83
N TYR A 95 -8.56 -0.55 -8.95
CA TYR A 95 -7.73 -0.31 -7.75
C TYR A 95 -7.90 -1.34 -6.64
N CYS A 96 -8.98 -2.13 -6.65
CA CYS A 96 -9.32 -3.07 -5.58
C CYS A 96 -9.19 -4.54 -5.99
N ALA A 97 -8.46 -4.82 -7.06
CA ALA A 97 -8.20 -6.18 -7.55
C ALA A 97 -6.70 -6.41 -7.78
N THR A 98 -6.29 -7.68 -7.76
CA THR A 98 -4.95 -8.09 -8.20
C THR A 98 -4.95 -8.40 -9.69
N ASN A 99 -3.81 -8.17 -10.36
CA ASN A 99 -3.60 -8.66 -11.71
C ASN A 99 -3.72 -10.20 -11.71
N PRO A 100 -4.64 -10.79 -12.50
CA PRO A 100 -4.86 -12.22 -12.51
C PRO A 100 -3.62 -13.03 -12.95
N GLU A 101 -2.66 -12.40 -13.65
CA GLU A 101 -1.38 -13.03 -13.98
C GLU A 101 -0.53 -13.30 -12.72
N PHE A 102 -0.68 -12.50 -11.66
CA PHE A 102 0.11 -12.61 -10.43
C PHE A 102 -0.53 -13.53 -9.39
N GLY A 103 -1.82 -13.78 -9.52
CA GLY A 103 -2.61 -14.59 -8.58
C GLY A 103 -3.84 -13.85 -8.08
N THR A 104 -4.53 -14.49 -7.13
CA THR A 104 -5.74 -13.99 -6.49
C THR A 104 -5.43 -13.04 -5.33
N LEU A 105 -6.46 -12.37 -4.81
CA LEU A 105 -6.34 -11.61 -3.54
C LEU A 105 -5.90 -12.51 -2.38
N ALA A 106 -6.32 -13.78 -2.34
CA ALA A 106 -5.87 -14.72 -1.30
C ALA A 106 -4.37 -15.05 -1.42
N ASP A 107 -3.84 -15.15 -2.63
CA ASP A 107 -2.39 -15.35 -2.84
C ASP A 107 -1.60 -14.12 -2.41
N PHE A 108 -2.12 -12.92 -2.65
CA PHE A 108 -1.53 -11.68 -2.14
C PHE A 108 -1.57 -11.62 -0.61
N ASP A 109 -2.71 -11.94 0.02
CA ASP A 109 -2.85 -11.98 1.47
C ASP A 109 -1.84 -12.98 2.09
N ALA A 110 -1.64 -14.14 1.47
CA ALA A 110 -0.65 -15.13 1.88
C ALA A 110 0.79 -14.61 1.75
N PHE A 111 1.09 -13.86 0.68
CA PHE A 111 2.39 -13.19 0.50
C PHE A 111 2.67 -12.19 1.63
N VAL A 112 1.69 -11.31 1.95
CA VAL A 112 1.81 -10.31 3.03
C VAL A 112 2.02 -11.01 4.37
N ALA A 113 1.20 -12.03 4.68
CA ALA A 113 1.35 -12.80 5.91
C ALA A 113 2.75 -13.43 6.03
N LYS A 114 3.27 -14.01 4.96
CA LYS A 114 4.60 -14.62 4.92
C LYS A 114 5.71 -13.58 5.10
N ALA A 115 5.57 -12.39 4.51
CA ALA A 115 6.50 -11.28 4.71
C ALA A 115 6.54 -10.87 6.19
N HIS A 116 5.37 -10.71 6.81
CA HIS A 116 5.26 -10.36 8.23
C HIS A 116 5.83 -11.41 9.18
N GLU A 117 5.64 -12.72 8.90
CA GLU A 117 6.28 -13.81 9.65
C GLU A 117 7.79 -13.69 9.69
N LEU A 118 8.39 -13.17 8.61
CA LEU A 118 9.85 -12.94 8.49
C LEU A 118 10.29 -11.56 9.03
N GLY A 119 9.35 -10.75 9.53
CA GLY A 119 9.63 -9.39 9.98
C GLY A 119 9.95 -8.41 8.84
N LEU A 120 9.47 -8.69 7.62
CA LEU A 120 9.48 -7.77 6.49
C LEU A 120 8.22 -6.92 6.49
N LYS A 121 8.32 -5.69 6.00
CA LYS A 121 7.20 -4.81 5.70
C LYS A 121 6.85 -4.89 4.22
N VAL A 122 5.58 -4.68 3.89
CA VAL A 122 5.09 -4.68 2.51
C VAL A 122 4.43 -3.34 2.20
N ILE A 123 4.95 -2.64 1.20
CA ILE A 123 4.29 -1.46 0.63
C ILE A 123 3.96 -1.73 -0.83
N ILE A 124 2.90 -1.11 -1.33
CA ILE A 124 2.50 -1.24 -2.74
C ILE A 124 2.60 0.11 -3.45
N ASP A 125 2.99 0.08 -4.71
CA ASP A 125 3.01 1.25 -5.56
C ASP A 125 1.59 1.78 -5.76
N TRP A 126 1.37 3.09 -5.56
CA TRP A 126 0.07 3.70 -5.65
C TRP A 126 0.00 4.71 -6.79
N VAL A 127 -0.69 4.34 -7.86
CA VAL A 127 -0.83 5.18 -9.05
C VAL A 127 -2.03 6.12 -8.89
N ALA A 128 -1.80 7.26 -8.25
CA ALA A 128 -2.87 8.19 -7.89
C ALA A 128 -3.32 9.11 -9.05
N ASN A 129 -2.48 9.32 -10.07
CA ASN A 129 -2.70 10.35 -11.08
C ASN A 129 -3.74 9.98 -12.15
N HIS A 130 -3.87 8.71 -12.49
CA HIS A 130 -4.64 8.24 -13.64
C HIS A 130 -5.05 6.77 -13.50
N THR A 131 -5.97 6.34 -14.34
CA THR A 131 -6.28 4.93 -14.60
C THR A 131 -6.04 4.60 -16.07
N SER A 132 -6.28 3.35 -16.49
CA SER A 132 -6.43 3.02 -17.91
C SER A 132 -7.71 3.64 -18.48
N PRO A 133 -7.80 3.86 -19.82
CA PRO A 133 -8.99 4.46 -20.43
C PRO A 133 -10.20 3.51 -20.51
N ASP A 134 -10.08 2.29 -20.06
CA ASP A 134 -11.12 1.28 -19.89
C ASP A 134 -11.26 0.78 -18.44
N ALA A 135 -10.73 1.55 -17.48
CA ALA A 135 -10.91 1.25 -16.07
C ALA A 135 -12.40 1.20 -15.67
N ILE A 136 -12.73 0.39 -14.66
CA ILE A 136 -14.10 0.27 -14.16
C ILE A 136 -14.73 1.61 -13.79
N TRP A 137 -13.97 2.55 -13.29
CA TRP A 137 -14.44 3.89 -12.96
C TRP A 137 -14.86 4.71 -14.19
N ILE A 138 -14.36 4.43 -15.38
CA ILE A 138 -14.77 5.12 -16.62
C ILE A 138 -16.24 4.87 -16.94
N THR A 139 -16.75 3.68 -16.63
CA THR A 139 -18.10 3.26 -16.95
C THR A 139 -19.04 3.27 -15.75
N GLU A 140 -18.53 3.08 -14.55
CA GLU A 140 -19.33 2.90 -13.34
C GLU A 140 -19.44 4.18 -12.49
N ARG A 141 -18.64 5.19 -12.77
CA ARG A 141 -18.58 6.42 -11.99
C ARG A 141 -18.94 7.65 -12.84
N PRO A 142 -19.32 8.79 -12.20
CA PRO A 142 -19.61 10.02 -12.91
C PRO A 142 -18.49 10.49 -13.84
N ALA A 143 -18.85 11.04 -14.98
CA ALA A 143 -17.89 11.42 -16.01
C ALA A 143 -16.88 12.49 -15.54
N ASP A 144 -17.25 13.33 -14.58
CA ASP A 144 -16.44 14.39 -13.98
C ASP A 144 -15.38 13.90 -12.97
N TRP A 145 -15.31 12.58 -12.74
CA TRP A 145 -14.17 11.96 -12.03
C TRP A 145 -12.88 12.02 -12.85
N TYR A 146 -12.99 12.26 -14.16
CA TYR A 146 -11.88 12.37 -15.08
C TYR A 146 -11.79 13.78 -15.66
N VAL A 147 -10.58 14.26 -15.87
CA VAL A 147 -10.37 15.48 -16.64
C VAL A 147 -10.72 15.20 -18.10
N ARG A 148 -11.54 16.09 -18.71
CA ARG A 148 -12.03 15.92 -20.07
C ARG A 148 -11.76 17.15 -20.92
N ASP A 149 -11.64 16.93 -22.23
CA ASP A 149 -11.57 18.01 -23.23
C ASP A 149 -12.96 18.60 -23.52
N GLU A 150 -13.03 19.61 -24.38
CA GLU A 150 -14.28 20.26 -24.80
C GLU A 150 -15.24 19.31 -25.52
N GLN A 151 -14.74 18.23 -26.10
CA GLN A 151 -15.50 17.17 -26.78
C GLN A 151 -15.97 16.07 -25.82
N GLY A 152 -15.58 16.14 -24.54
CA GLY A 152 -15.95 15.17 -23.50
C GLY A 152 -15.08 13.93 -23.45
N ASN A 153 -13.98 13.87 -24.19
CA ASN A 153 -13.03 12.76 -24.11
C ASN A 153 -12.14 12.92 -22.89
N THR A 154 -11.74 11.80 -22.26
CA THR A 154 -10.70 11.81 -21.22
C THR A 154 -9.38 12.27 -21.79
N ILE A 155 -8.66 13.11 -21.06
CA ILE A 155 -7.34 13.56 -21.50
C ILE A 155 -6.26 12.57 -21.09
N VAL A 156 -5.24 12.45 -21.94
CA VAL A 156 -3.98 11.78 -21.65
C VAL A 156 -3.00 12.77 -21.02
N GLN A 157 -1.90 12.25 -20.46
CA GLN A 157 -0.80 13.09 -20.01
C GLN A 157 0.44 12.76 -20.81
N TYR A 158 1.10 13.76 -21.36
CA TYR A 158 2.23 13.57 -22.28
C TYR A 158 1.82 12.71 -23.49
N ASP A 159 2.60 11.70 -23.82
CA ASP A 159 2.36 10.69 -24.86
C ASP A 159 1.81 9.36 -24.29
N TRP A 160 1.27 9.39 -23.05
CA TRP A 160 0.73 8.20 -22.37
C TRP A 160 -0.72 7.94 -22.81
N THR A 161 -0.87 7.38 -23.99
CA THR A 161 -2.20 7.11 -24.61
C THR A 161 -3.00 6.02 -23.88
N ASP A 162 -2.33 5.21 -23.07
CA ASP A 162 -2.88 4.12 -22.29
C ASP A 162 -3.42 4.55 -20.91
N ILE A 163 -3.56 5.89 -20.68
CA ILE A 163 -4.09 6.40 -19.43
C ILE A 163 -5.23 7.42 -19.62
N ALA A 164 -6.04 7.59 -18.59
CA ALA A 164 -7.05 8.64 -18.44
C ALA A 164 -6.82 9.39 -17.13
N LYS A 165 -6.59 10.70 -17.20
CA LYS A 165 -6.25 11.54 -16.05
C LYS A 165 -7.43 11.72 -15.11
N LEU A 166 -7.22 11.45 -13.82
CA LEU A 166 -8.20 11.67 -12.75
C LEU A 166 -8.35 13.16 -12.43
N ASN A 167 -9.57 13.54 -12.05
CA ASN A 167 -9.94 14.90 -11.65
C ASN A 167 -9.93 15.04 -10.12
N TYR A 168 -8.85 15.55 -9.56
CA TYR A 168 -8.72 15.76 -8.12
C TYR A 168 -9.51 16.94 -7.56
N ASP A 169 -10.17 17.75 -8.39
CA ASP A 169 -11.13 18.74 -7.93
C ASP A 169 -12.47 18.09 -7.52
N ASN A 170 -12.73 16.87 -8.00
CA ASN A 170 -13.90 16.09 -7.61
C ASN A 170 -13.71 15.45 -6.23
N HIS A 171 -14.57 15.82 -5.27
CA HIS A 171 -14.48 15.34 -3.89
C HIS A 171 -14.87 13.85 -3.74
N ASP A 172 -15.86 13.39 -4.51
CA ASP A 172 -16.34 12.00 -4.44
C ASP A 172 -15.29 11.04 -5.01
N MET A 173 -14.60 11.44 -6.08
CA MET A 173 -13.47 10.69 -6.63
C MET A 173 -12.35 10.54 -5.58
N ARG A 174 -12.00 11.63 -4.87
CA ARG A 174 -10.99 11.55 -3.80
C ARG A 174 -11.41 10.64 -2.66
N ALA A 175 -12.69 10.69 -2.27
CA ALA A 175 -13.23 9.81 -1.23
C ALA A 175 -13.18 8.33 -1.63
N GLU A 176 -13.45 8.02 -2.90
CA GLU A 176 -13.34 6.65 -3.40
C GLU A 176 -11.89 6.18 -3.52
N MET A 177 -10.98 7.09 -3.91
CA MET A 177 -9.54 6.81 -3.90
C MET A 177 -9.07 6.44 -2.48
N GLU A 178 -9.50 7.18 -1.47
CA GLU A 178 -9.22 6.87 -0.07
C GLU A 178 -9.78 5.49 0.35
N LYS A 179 -11.00 5.14 -0.05
CA LYS A 179 -11.58 3.81 0.21
C LYS A 179 -10.76 2.70 -0.44
N SER A 180 -10.29 2.93 -1.66
CA SER A 180 -9.43 1.98 -2.36
C SER A 180 -8.09 1.78 -1.63
N MET A 181 -7.51 2.83 -1.07
CA MET A 181 -6.33 2.70 -0.21
C MET A 181 -6.65 1.92 1.07
N ARG A 182 -7.78 2.21 1.73
CA ARG A 182 -8.23 1.47 2.94
C ARG A 182 -8.41 -0.02 2.67
N PHE A 183 -8.96 -0.40 1.51
CA PHE A 183 -9.10 -1.79 1.09
C PHE A 183 -7.78 -2.58 1.19
N TRP A 184 -6.66 -1.97 0.78
CA TRP A 184 -5.35 -2.61 0.87
C TRP A 184 -4.75 -2.57 2.28
N MET A 185 -4.98 -1.50 3.03
CA MET A 185 -4.58 -1.42 4.45
C MET A 185 -5.28 -2.50 5.29
N GLU A 186 -6.56 -2.75 5.04
CA GLU A 186 -7.34 -3.80 5.70
C GLU A 186 -6.83 -5.21 5.35
N ARG A 187 -6.11 -5.37 4.23
CA ARG A 187 -5.41 -6.61 3.85
C ARG A 187 -4.01 -6.72 4.45
N GLY A 188 -3.62 -5.76 5.28
CA GLY A 188 -2.43 -5.83 6.12
C GLY A 188 -1.17 -5.24 5.50
N ILE A 189 -1.23 -4.51 4.38
CA ILE A 189 -0.04 -3.80 3.90
C ILE A 189 0.40 -2.72 4.90
N ASP A 190 1.69 -2.39 4.90
CA ASP A 190 2.29 -1.43 5.83
C ASP A 190 2.33 -0.01 5.28
N GLY A 191 2.06 0.20 3.98
CA GLY A 191 2.06 1.53 3.37
C GLY A 191 1.99 1.53 1.84
N PHE A 192 2.20 2.74 1.29
CA PHE A 192 2.14 3.03 -0.14
C PHE A 192 3.36 3.82 -0.56
#